data_04faa40484add520058608cfa5be5a6f
#
_entry.id   04faa40484add520058608cfa5be5a6f
#
_cell.length_a   1.000
_cell.length_b   1.000
_cell.length_c   1.000
_cell.angle_alpha   90.00
_cell.angle_beta   90.00
_cell.angle_gamma   90.00
#
_symmetry.space_group_name_H-M   'P 1'
#
loop_
_entity.id
_entity.type
_entity.pdbx_description
1 polymer ?
#
loop_
_entity_poly.entity_id
_entity_poly.type
_entity_poly.pdbx_seq_one_letter_code
_entity_poly.pdbx_strand_id
1 'polypeptide(L)'
;MPATDFNHYLGIRILHKHSNGVTVECRIRKELLNFAGVLHGGVIATLADVAVGQALMLRGHRTTTVELKINYLRPITGNKASARSHLLRIGKTLATGRVDVLDDKKNLAAVALVTYMLLEGKPA
;
A
#
# COMPACT_ATOMS: atom_id res chain seq x y z
N MET A 1 -4.86 -14.33 -2.60
CA MET A 1 -4.71 -13.38 -3.73
C MET A 1 -4.42 -14.16 -4.99
N PRO A 2 -5.16 -13.92 -6.05
CA PRO A 2 -4.91 -14.65 -7.31
C PRO A 2 -3.51 -14.34 -7.84
N ALA A 3 -2.92 -15.34 -8.48
CA ALA A 3 -1.57 -15.21 -9.03
C ALA A 3 -1.51 -14.28 -10.25
N THR A 4 -2.66 -13.82 -10.75
CA THR A 4 -2.74 -13.00 -11.94
C THR A 4 -3.23 -11.58 -11.70
N ASP A 5 -3.40 -11.18 -10.43
CA ASP A 5 -3.87 -9.83 -10.16
C ASP A 5 -2.73 -8.82 -10.26
N PHE A 6 -3.10 -7.55 -10.16
CA PHE A 6 -2.15 -6.45 -10.31
C PHE A 6 -1.08 -6.46 -9.23
N ASN A 7 -1.48 -6.76 -7.99
CA ASN A 7 -0.51 -6.83 -6.89
C ASN A 7 0.54 -7.90 -7.17
N HIS A 8 0.11 -9.03 -7.70
CA HIS A 8 1.03 -10.10 -8.06
C HIS A 8 1.98 -9.66 -9.19
N TYR A 9 1.43 -8.97 -10.19
CA TYR A 9 2.24 -8.46 -11.31
C TYR A 9 3.35 -7.54 -10.81
N LEU A 10 3.03 -6.66 -9.86
CA LEU A 10 4.02 -5.75 -9.30
C LEU A 10 4.97 -6.45 -8.33
N GLY A 11 4.64 -7.65 -7.89
CA GLY A 11 5.45 -8.37 -6.92
C GLY A 11 5.30 -7.85 -5.51
N ILE A 12 4.15 -7.27 -5.18
CA ILE A 12 3.89 -6.78 -3.83
C ILE A 12 3.56 -7.95 -2.92
N ARG A 13 4.20 -8.00 -1.76
CA ARG A 13 3.95 -9.06 -0.80
C ARG A 13 3.95 -8.49 0.61
N ILE A 14 3.24 -9.18 1.52
CA ILE A 14 3.23 -8.80 2.92
C ILE A 14 4.53 -9.27 3.54
N LEU A 15 5.26 -8.32 4.13
CA LEU A 15 6.51 -8.62 4.79
C LEU A 15 6.27 -9.03 6.24
N HIS A 16 5.46 -8.28 6.97
CA HIS A 16 5.00 -8.66 8.30
C HIS A 16 3.76 -7.88 8.70
N LYS A 17 3.10 -8.41 9.75
CA LYS A 17 1.89 -7.84 10.30
C LYS A 17 2.20 -7.25 11.67
N HIS A 18 1.50 -6.20 12.04
CA HIS A 18 1.60 -5.62 13.36
C HIS A 18 0.21 -5.25 13.86
N SER A 19 0.11 -4.72 15.09
CA SER A 19 -1.18 -4.59 15.75
C SER A 19 -2.20 -3.74 14.99
N ASN A 20 -1.76 -2.71 14.28
CA ASN A 20 -2.66 -1.79 13.61
C ASN A 20 -2.39 -1.66 12.11
N GLY A 21 -1.74 -2.64 11.51
CA GLY A 21 -1.47 -2.57 10.09
C GLY A 21 -0.56 -3.67 9.60
N VAL A 22 -0.02 -3.46 8.42
CA VAL A 22 0.94 -4.38 7.81
C VAL A 22 2.05 -3.58 7.16
N THR A 23 3.16 -4.25 6.91
CA THR A 23 4.22 -3.75 6.03
C THR A 23 4.21 -4.60 4.78
N VAL A 24 4.10 -3.95 3.64
CA VAL A 24 4.20 -4.62 2.34
C VAL A 24 5.47 -4.14 1.65
N GLU A 25 5.95 -4.93 0.72
CA GLU A 25 7.22 -4.68 0.06
C GLU A 25 7.09 -4.95 -1.43
N CYS A 26 7.80 -4.17 -2.21
CA CYS A 26 7.87 -4.35 -3.66
C CYS A 26 9.33 -4.23 -4.09
N ARG A 27 9.81 -5.25 -4.82
CA ARG A 27 11.14 -5.19 -5.40
C ARG A 27 11.11 -4.21 -6.57
N ILE A 28 12.13 -3.37 -6.67
CA ILE A 28 12.24 -2.41 -7.76
C ILE A 28 12.91 -3.10 -8.94
N ARG A 29 12.24 -3.08 -10.08
CA ARG A 29 12.79 -3.59 -11.31
C ARG A 29 12.56 -2.58 -12.41
N LYS A 30 13.29 -2.73 -13.49
CA LYS A 30 13.35 -1.76 -14.57
C LYS A 30 11.96 -1.33 -15.09
N GLU A 31 11.06 -2.29 -15.20
CA GLU A 31 9.71 -2.03 -15.73
C GLU A 31 8.86 -1.14 -14.83
N LEU A 32 9.29 -0.92 -13.60
CA LEU A 32 8.54 -0.11 -12.65
C LEU A 32 9.08 1.32 -12.52
N LEU A 33 10.09 1.66 -13.30
CA LEU A 33 10.71 2.98 -13.23
C LEU A 33 9.99 3.95 -14.16
N ASN A 34 10.07 5.24 -13.80
CA ASN A 34 9.59 6.29 -14.69
C ASN A 34 10.71 6.69 -15.66
N PHE A 35 10.44 7.69 -16.51
CA PHE A 35 11.41 8.12 -17.52
C PHE A 35 12.69 8.71 -16.89
N ALA A 36 12.64 9.14 -15.63
CA ALA A 36 13.80 9.69 -14.95
C ALA A 36 14.63 8.61 -14.24
N GLY A 37 14.22 7.34 -14.33
CA GLY A 37 14.99 6.25 -13.75
C GLY A 37 14.74 6.00 -12.26
N VAL A 38 13.68 6.56 -11.71
CA VAL A 38 13.29 6.29 -10.31
C VAL A 38 11.96 5.57 -10.29
N LEU A 39 11.64 4.96 -9.16
CA LEU A 39 10.39 4.20 -9.03
C LEU A 39 9.20 5.08 -9.40
N HIS A 40 8.34 4.57 -10.26
CA HIS A 40 7.19 5.32 -10.76
C HIS A 40 6.25 5.66 -9.61
N GLY A 41 5.78 6.93 -9.59
CA GLY A 41 4.87 7.38 -8.54
C GLY A 41 3.59 6.56 -8.44
N GLY A 42 3.12 6.03 -9.58
CA GLY A 42 1.96 5.14 -9.58
C GLY A 42 2.19 3.83 -8.84
N VAL A 43 3.42 3.31 -8.89
CA VAL A 43 3.77 2.11 -8.13
C VAL A 43 3.79 2.43 -6.65
N ILE A 44 4.35 3.57 -6.27
CA ILE A 44 4.38 4.00 -4.88
C ILE A 44 2.96 4.18 -4.34
N ALA A 45 2.07 4.78 -5.13
CA ALA A 45 0.67 4.96 -4.74
C ALA A 45 -0.03 3.61 -4.57
N THR A 46 0.22 2.66 -5.48
CA THR A 46 -0.35 1.32 -5.38
C THR A 46 0.14 0.63 -4.10
N LEU A 47 1.43 0.76 -3.80
CA LEU A 47 2.01 0.15 -2.62
C LEU A 47 1.32 0.69 -1.35
N ALA A 48 1.09 2.00 -1.30
CA ALA A 48 0.39 2.62 -0.18
C ALA A 48 -1.04 2.12 -0.05
N ASP A 49 -1.75 2.04 -1.18
CA ASP A 49 -3.13 1.55 -1.22
C ASP A 49 -3.21 0.11 -0.72
N VAL A 50 -2.31 -0.74 -1.21
CA VAL A 50 -2.28 -2.15 -0.83
C VAL A 50 -2.02 -2.32 0.66
N ALA A 51 -1.17 -1.47 1.25
CA ALA A 51 -0.82 -1.60 2.66
C ALA A 51 -2.06 -1.42 3.56
N VAL A 52 -2.97 -0.52 3.21
CA VAL A 52 -4.21 -0.36 3.97
C VAL A 52 -5.22 -1.45 3.63
N GLY A 53 -5.37 -1.75 2.34
CA GLY A 53 -6.32 -2.78 1.90
C GLY A 53 -6.02 -4.15 2.50
N GLN A 54 -4.74 -4.53 2.53
CA GLN A 54 -4.34 -5.81 3.11
C GLN A 54 -4.57 -5.83 4.62
N ALA A 55 -4.31 -4.71 5.30
CA ALA A 55 -4.56 -4.63 6.74
C ALA A 55 -6.03 -4.83 7.05
N LEU A 56 -6.92 -4.28 6.23
CA LEU A 56 -8.36 -4.44 6.42
C LEU A 56 -8.81 -5.86 6.07
N MET A 57 -8.25 -6.43 5.00
CA MET A 57 -8.61 -7.78 4.59
C MET A 57 -8.24 -8.80 5.67
N LEU A 58 -7.11 -8.62 6.31
CA LEU A 58 -6.68 -9.52 7.39
C LEU A 58 -7.59 -9.45 8.61
N ARG A 59 -8.38 -8.38 8.72
CA ARG A 59 -9.38 -8.24 9.77
C ARG A 59 -10.77 -8.70 9.33
N GLY A 60 -10.85 -9.31 8.15
CA GLY A 60 -12.11 -9.89 7.66
C GLY A 60 -12.98 -8.93 6.88
N HIS A 61 -12.49 -7.74 6.56
CA HIS A 61 -13.29 -6.77 5.82
C HIS A 61 -13.13 -6.96 4.32
N ARG A 62 -14.24 -6.87 3.60
CA ARG A 62 -14.23 -6.72 2.15
C ARG A 62 -14.35 -5.24 1.87
N THR A 63 -13.54 -4.73 0.97
CA THR A 63 -13.38 -3.28 0.85
C THR A 63 -13.16 -2.86 -0.59
N THR A 64 -13.36 -1.56 -0.82
CA THR A 64 -12.94 -0.93 -2.07
C THR A 64 -12.39 0.45 -1.74
N THR A 65 -11.36 0.87 -2.48
CA THR A 65 -10.71 2.15 -2.26
C THR A 65 -11.63 3.29 -2.63
N VAL A 66 -11.77 4.27 -1.74
CA VAL A 66 -12.58 5.46 -1.99
C VAL A 66 -11.70 6.66 -2.33
N GLU A 67 -10.61 6.83 -1.60
CA GLU A 67 -9.75 7.98 -1.78
C GLU A 67 -8.33 7.64 -1.37
N LEU A 68 -7.38 8.15 -2.12
CA LEU A 68 -5.98 8.05 -1.77
C LEU A 68 -5.36 9.43 -1.95
N LYS A 69 -4.80 9.96 -0.86
CA LYS A 69 -4.03 11.20 -0.91
C LYS A 69 -2.61 10.85 -0.57
N ILE A 70 -1.67 11.25 -1.43
CA ILE A 70 -0.26 10.93 -1.22
C ILE A 70 0.60 12.16 -1.47
N ASN A 71 1.62 12.32 -0.63
CA ASN A 71 2.65 13.33 -0.81
C ASN A 71 3.97 12.60 -1.01
N TYR A 72 4.62 12.89 -2.13
CA TYR A 72 5.92 12.34 -2.47
C TYR A 72 6.98 13.28 -1.92
N LEU A 73 7.86 12.75 -1.08
CA LEU A 73 8.86 13.56 -0.38
C LEU A 73 10.23 13.45 -1.00
N ARG A 74 10.55 12.30 -1.58
CA ARG A 74 11.82 12.07 -2.27
C ARG A 74 11.68 10.92 -3.25
N PRO A 75 12.51 10.90 -4.30
CA PRO A 75 12.48 9.76 -5.24
C PRO A 75 12.95 8.49 -4.55
N ILE A 76 12.45 7.36 -5.03
CA ILE A 76 12.88 6.06 -4.54
C ILE A 76 13.76 5.42 -5.60
N THR A 77 14.97 5.07 -5.20
CA THR A 77 15.91 4.31 -6.00
C THR A 77 16.33 3.10 -5.18
N GLY A 78 17.21 2.26 -5.73
CA GLY A 78 17.70 1.11 -5.00
C GLY A 78 16.94 -0.15 -5.36
N ASN A 79 16.85 -1.09 -4.44
CA ASN A 79 16.39 -2.44 -4.73
C ASN A 79 14.94 -2.71 -4.39
N LYS A 80 14.37 -1.96 -3.45
CA LYS A 80 13.01 -2.24 -3.00
C LYS A 80 12.42 -1.01 -2.34
N ALA A 81 11.10 -1.02 -2.25
CA ALA A 81 10.33 -0.04 -1.50
C ALA A 81 9.38 -0.79 -0.58
N SER A 82 9.08 -0.21 0.57
CA SER A 82 8.12 -0.80 1.49
C SER A 82 7.12 0.24 1.93
N ALA A 83 5.92 -0.22 2.30
CA ALA A 83 4.87 0.65 2.80
C ALA A 83 4.32 0.05 4.08
N ARG A 84 4.28 0.87 5.12
CA ARG A 84 3.80 0.47 6.42
C ARG A 84 2.51 1.21 6.72
N SER A 85 1.43 0.46 6.92
CA SER A 85 0.14 1.07 7.20
C SER A 85 -0.12 1.13 8.71
N HIS A 86 -0.90 2.15 9.08
CA HIS A 86 -1.40 2.34 10.43
C HIS A 86 -2.88 2.67 10.29
N LEU A 87 -3.72 1.74 10.70
CA LEU A 87 -5.16 1.96 10.65
C LEU A 87 -5.53 2.98 11.71
N LEU A 88 -6.10 4.10 11.28
CA LEU A 88 -6.46 5.19 12.17
C LEU A 88 -7.86 5.04 12.70
N ARG A 89 -8.76 4.53 11.87
CA ARG A 89 -10.14 4.33 12.27
C ARG A 89 -10.79 3.30 11.37
N ILE A 90 -11.53 2.40 11.97
CA ILE A 90 -12.42 1.50 11.26
C ILE A 90 -13.82 1.84 11.74
N GLY A 91 -14.57 2.54 10.88
CA GLY A 91 -15.93 2.92 11.20
C GLY A 91 -16.92 1.87 10.72
N LYS A 92 -18.17 2.24 10.66
CA LYS A 92 -19.21 1.35 10.22
C LYS A 92 -19.18 1.15 8.71
N THR A 93 -18.91 2.20 7.95
CA THR A 93 -18.93 2.15 6.50
C THR A 93 -17.60 2.54 5.87
N LEU A 94 -16.76 3.28 6.58
CA LEU A 94 -15.48 3.75 6.07
C LEU A 94 -14.36 3.41 7.04
N ALA A 95 -13.20 3.15 6.49
CA ALA A 95 -11.98 2.96 7.26
C ALA A 95 -10.88 3.80 6.64
N THR A 96 -10.03 4.36 7.50
CA THR A 96 -8.94 5.22 7.03
C THR A 96 -7.63 4.76 7.66
N GLY A 97 -6.60 4.71 6.86
CA GLY A 97 -5.26 4.37 7.32
C GLY A 97 -4.24 5.38 6.83
N ARG A 98 -3.17 5.52 7.61
CA ARG A 98 -1.99 6.29 7.22
C ARG A 98 -0.93 5.32 6.74
N VAL A 99 -0.13 5.74 5.78
CA VAL A 99 0.94 4.91 5.25
C VAL A 99 2.22 5.71 5.16
N ASP A 100 3.31 5.11 5.63
CA ASP A 100 4.66 5.61 5.40
C ASP A 100 5.31 4.71 4.37
N VAL A 101 5.84 5.31 3.30
CA VAL A 101 6.55 4.57 2.26
C VAL A 101 8.03 4.86 2.39
N LEU A 102 8.82 3.79 2.45
CA LEU A 102 10.26 3.87 2.72
C LEU A 102 11.04 3.28 1.56
N ASP A 103 12.24 3.82 1.32
CA ASP A 103 13.18 3.20 0.40
C ASP A 103 13.94 2.07 1.09
N ASP A 104 14.90 1.45 0.41
CA ASP A 104 15.64 0.31 0.96
C ASP A 104 16.62 0.70 2.05
N LYS A 105 16.86 1.99 2.24
CA LYS A 105 17.70 2.50 3.34
C LYS A 105 16.86 3.05 4.48
N LYS A 106 15.54 2.82 4.44
CA LYS A 106 14.61 3.26 5.47
C LYS A 106 14.39 4.77 5.50
N ASN A 107 14.68 5.47 4.40
CA ASN A 107 14.33 6.87 4.29
C ASN A 107 12.86 7.01 3.95
N LEU A 108 12.19 7.95 4.62
CA LEU A 108 10.78 8.22 4.34
C LEU A 108 10.66 8.91 2.98
N ALA A 109 9.99 8.26 2.06
CA ALA A 109 9.92 8.73 0.68
C ALA A 109 8.53 9.25 0.31
N ALA A 110 7.49 8.79 0.99
CA ALA A 110 6.14 9.28 0.74
C ALA A 110 5.28 9.02 1.97
N VAL A 111 4.25 9.83 2.14
CA VAL A 111 3.22 9.60 3.16
C VAL A 111 1.86 9.67 2.49
N ALA A 112 0.92 8.85 2.95
CA ALA A 112 -0.38 8.78 2.35
C ALA A 112 -1.47 8.61 3.40
N LEU A 113 -2.67 9.05 3.03
CA LEU A 113 -3.90 8.73 3.73
C LEU A 113 -4.79 8.00 2.74
N VAL A 114 -5.29 6.86 3.11
CA VAL A 114 -6.10 6.03 2.23
C VAL A 114 -7.39 5.69 2.93
N THR A 115 -8.50 5.93 2.25
CA THR A 115 -9.83 5.65 2.78
C THR A 115 -10.47 4.55 1.96
N TYR A 116 -11.05 3.59 2.65
CA TYR A 116 -11.74 2.46 2.05
C TYR A 116 -13.18 2.43 2.46
N MET A 117 -14.04 1.99 1.56
CA MET A 117 -15.42 1.67 1.90
C MET A 117 -15.48 0.21 2.33
N LEU A 118 -16.14 -0.03 3.45
CA LEU A 118 -16.36 -1.39 3.95
C LEU A 118 -17.62 -1.95 3.31
N LEU A 119 -17.51 -3.10 2.65
CA LEU A 119 -18.62 -3.76 1.98
C LEU A 119 -19.27 -4.74 2.94
N GLU A 120 -19.86 -4.20 4.00
CA GLU A 120 -20.37 -5.01 5.10
C GLU A 120 -21.54 -5.88 4.69
N GLY A 121 -21.69 -7.00 5.38
CA GLY A 121 -22.79 -7.88 5.18
C GLY A 121 -22.80 -8.60 3.85
N LYS A 122 -21.69 -8.59 3.14
CA LYS A 122 -21.61 -9.21 1.84
C LYS A 122 -20.79 -10.47 1.90
N PRO A 123 -21.41 -11.63 1.95
CA PRO A 123 -20.65 -12.86 1.82
C PRO A 123 -19.99 -12.89 0.43
N ALA A 124 -18.88 -13.52 0.38
CA ALA A 124 -18.15 -13.65 -0.87
C ALA A 124 -18.96 -14.42 -1.89
#